data_d09439843d9afd6825586d0144b01a72
#
_entry.id   d09439843d9afd6825586d0144b01a72
#
_cell.length_a   1.000
_cell.length_b   1.000
_cell.length_c   1.000
_cell.angle_alpha   90.00
_cell.angle_beta   90.00
_cell.angle_gamma   90.00
#
_symmetry.space_group_name_H-M   'P 1'
#
loop_
_entity.id
_entity.type
_entity.pdbx_description
1 polymer ?
#
loop_
_entity_poly.entity_id
_entity_poly.type
_entity_poly.pdbx_seq_one_letter_code
_entity_poly.pdbx_strand_id
1 'polypeptide(L)'
;VSMGAIKTLLAKVYLTMAGYPLQKGNEYYQLAYEKAKEVIDSGAFSLFADYKDLRALENENSGEHIFMIQREAQDAGAPFHFGLLPYPEQPISITPAYGGGLAPRKEFYESYDDQDIRKRNEEFFYTSKPKYGDPETTITLDVPYLCKYWDENAESTGKSGANIPVYRYADVLLMCAEAKATLDGGSTSDATAVDAYFQVRHRALPDEARPTSITVDQVLKERAWELCYEFTGWYDMLRTHRAFDPVSKQMVDLFGY
;
A
#
# COMPACT_ATOMS: atom_id res chain seq x y z
N VAL A 1 21.67 -4.05 0.87
CA VAL A 1 20.53 -4.36 1.74
C VAL A 1 20.80 -3.75 3.11
N SER A 2 19.89 -2.91 3.62
CA SER A 2 20.03 -2.24 4.92
C SER A 2 19.61 -3.16 6.07
N MET A 3 20.03 -2.83 7.31
CA MET A 3 19.56 -3.51 8.51
C MET A 3 18.05 -3.36 8.70
N GLY A 4 17.48 -2.22 8.32
CA GLY A 4 16.04 -2.00 8.31
C GLY A 4 15.30 -2.98 7.38
N ALA A 5 15.82 -3.21 6.17
CA ALA A 5 15.25 -4.17 5.23
C ALA A 5 15.29 -5.62 5.78
N ILE A 6 16.40 -6.02 6.43
CA ILE A 6 16.52 -7.35 7.03
C ILE A 6 15.50 -7.53 8.16
N LYS A 7 15.38 -6.55 9.06
CA LYS A 7 14.42 -6.60 10.17
C LYS A 7 12.98 -6.61 9.69
N THR A 8 12.66 -5.82 8.67
CA THR A 8 11.33 -5.79 8.05
C THR A 8 10.98 -7.14 7.42
N LEU A 9 11.93 -7.75 6.67
CA LEU A 9 11.75 -9.09 6.12
C LEU A 9 11.50 -10.12 7.23
N LEU A 10 12.28 -10.08 8.31
CA LEU A 10 12.08 -11.00 9.45
C LEU A 10 10.71 -10.80 10.11
N ALA A 11 10.28 -9.56 10.33
CA ALA A 11 8.93 -9.28 10.85
C ALA A 11 7.85 -9.90 9.96
N LYS A 12 7.96 -9.73 8.64
CA LYS A 12 7.00 -10.28 7.68
C LYS A 12 7.02 -11.82 7.64
N VAL A 13 8.20 -12.44 7.70
CA VAL A 13 8.34 -13.90 7.76
C VAL A 13 7.71 -14.44 9.03
N TYR A 14 8.00 -13.86 10.19
CA TYR A 14 7.41 -14.30 11.46
C TYR A 14 5.90 -14.12 11.48
N LEU A 15 5.38 -12.98 10.99
CA LEU A 15 3.95 -12.74 10.89
C LEU A 15 3.26 -13.78 9.98
N THR A 16 3.91 -14.16 8.88
CA THR A 16 3.42 -15.20 7.97
C THR A 16 3.45 -16.57 8.62
N MET A 17 4.54 -16.92 9.33
CA MET A 17 4.67 -18.20 10.02
C MET A 17 3.68 -18.35 11.20
N ALA A 18 3.32 -17.23 11.83
CA ALA A 18 2.34 -17.20 12.93
C ALA A 18 0.95 -17.64 12.46
N GLY A 19 0.56 -17.25 11.25
CA GLY A 19 -0.71 -17.60 10.60
C GLY A 19 -0.67 -18.88 9.79
N TYR A 20 -1.64 -19.03 8.88
CA TYR A 20 -1.73 -20.19 8.00
C TYR A 20 -0.61 -20.20 6.94
N PRO A 21 -0.18 -21.41 6.47
CA PRO A 21 -0.62 -22.74 6.92
C PRO A 21 0.12 -23.25 8.16
N LEU A 22 1.22 -22.57 8.59
CA LEU A 22 2.11 -23.10 9.64
C LEU A 22 1.53 -22.97 11.04
N GLN A 23 0.70 -21.94 11.28
CA GLN A 23 -0.02 -21.71 12.56
C GLN A 23 0.90 -21.77 13.79
N LYS A 24 2.09 -21.15 13.70
CA LYS A 24 3.03 -21.11 14.82
C LYS A 24 2.52 -20.26 16.02
N GLY A 25 1.49 -19.44 15.79
CA GLY A 25 0.75 -18.76 16.85
C GLY A 25 1.53 -17.68 17.57
N ASN A 26 1.24 -17.51 18.85
CA ASN A 26 1.67 -16.34 19.63
C ASN A 26 3.18 -16.15 19.72
N GLU A 27 3.97 -17.23 19.77
CA GLU A 27 5.44 -17.11 19.76
C GLU A 27 5.92 -16.31 18.54
N TYR A 28 5.37 -16.61 17.36
CA TYR A 28 5.79 -15.95 16.13
C TYR A 28 5.13 -14.57 15.93
N TYR A 29 3.94 -14.35 16.47
CA TYR A 29 3.39 -12.98 16.55
C TYR A 29 4.25 -12.10 17.46
N GLN A 30 4.78 -12.63 18.56
CA GLN A 30 5.71 -11.90 19.43
C GLN A 30 7.00 -11.53 18.68
N LEU A 31 7.60 -12.48 17.98
CA LEU A 31 8.80 -12.24 17.17
C LEU A 31 8.55 -11.20 16.06
N ALA A 32 7.38 -11.25 15.42
CA ALA A 32 6.99 -10.28 14.40
C ALA A 32 6.85 -8.87 14.99
N TYR A 33 6.16 -8.74 16.13
CA TYR A 33 6.01 -7.50 16.86
C TYR A 33 7.37 -6.89 17.24
N GLU A 34 8.26 -7.69 17.84
CA GLU A 34 9.59 -7.24 18.25
C GLU A 34 10.42 -6.74 17.07
N LYS A 35 10.42 -7.48 15.93
CA LYS A 35 11.18 -7.06 14.74
C LYS A 35 10.61 -5.81 14.10
N ALA A 36 9.30 -5.67 14.02
CA ALA A 36 8.67 -4.45 13.53
C ALA A 36 8.97 -3.26 14.46
N LYS A 37 8.87 -3.47 15.77
CA LYS A 37 9.21 -2.46 16.79
C LYS A 37 10.68 -2.04 16.71
N GLU A 38 11.62 -2.96 16.51
CA GLU A 38 13.03 -2.62 16.31
C GLU A 38 13.27 -1.68 15.11
N VAL A 39 12.48 -1.80 14.05
CA VAL A 39 12.54 -0.88 12.89
C VAL A 39 11.97 0.49 13.28
N ILE A 40 10.84 0.52 13.99
CA ILE A 40 10.20 1.75 14.48
C ILE A 40 11.15 2.50 15.43
N ASP A 41 11.69 1.82 16.43
CA ASP A 41 12.57 2.39 17.45
C ASP A 41 13.90 2.91 16.87
N SER A 42 14.31 2.42 15.71
CA SER A 42 15.53 2.89 15.05
C SER A 42 15.46 4.36 14.62
N GLY A 43 14.25 4.89 14.42
CA GLY A 43 14.03 6.24 13.90
C GLY A 43 14.60 6.50 12.49
N ALA A 44 14.98 5.43 11.78
CA ALA A 44 15.64 5.53 10.47
C ALA A 44 14.66 5.76 9.31
N PHE A 45 13.37 5.56 9.54
CA PHE A 45 12.32 5.66 8.53
C PHE A 45 11.15 6.49 9.07
N SER A 46 10.44 7.14 8.16
CA SER A 46 9.23 7.91 8.47
C SER A 46 8.25 7.85 7.30
N LEU A 47 6.97 8.02 7.57
CA LEU A 47 5.98 8.18 6.49
C LEU A 47 6.26 9.49 5.75
N PHE A 48 6.10 9.48 4.42
CA PHE A 48 6.00 10.73 3.67
C PHE A 48 4.72 11.47 4.07
N ALA A 49 4.77 12.79 4.06
CA ALA A 49 3.61 13.61 4.36
C ALA A 49 2.54 13.48 3.27
N ASP A 50 2.97 13.53 2.02
CA ASP A 50 2.12 13.42 0.85
C ASP A 50 2.26 12.05 0.19
N TYR A 51 1.15 11.47 -0.26
CA TYR A 51 1.18 10.18 -0.96
C TYR A 51 1.88 10.24 -2.32
N LYS A 52 1.93 11.42 -2.95
CA LYS A 52 2.67 11.64 -4.21
C LYS A 52 4.16 11.41 -4.05
N ASP A 53 4.70 11.63 -2.85
CA ASP A 53 6.11 11.40 -2.53
C ASP A 53 6.52 9.93 -2.64
N LEU A 54 5.55 8.99 -2.54
CA LEU A 54 5.80 7.56 -2.74
C LEU A 54 6.28 7.21 -4.15
N ARG A 55 5.97 8.03 -5.15
CA ARG A 55 6.36 7.81 -6.55
C ARG A 55 7.33 8.86 -7.10
N ALA A 56 7.70 9.84 -6.28
CA ALA A 56 8.65 10.87 -6.66
C ALA A 56 10.05 10.25 -6.76
N LEU A 57 10.70 10.39 -7.92
CA LEU A 57 12.01 9.77 -8.18
C LEU A 57 13.10 10.26 -7.23
N GLU A 58 13.04 11.52 -6.81
CA GLU A 58 13.96 12.12 -5.83
C GLU A 58 13.85 11.49 -4.43
N ASN A 59 12.74 10.84 -4.13
CA ASN A 59 12.49 10.20 -2.83
C ASN A 59 12.86 8.70 -2.82
N GLU A 60 13.32 8.17 -3.95
CA GLU A 60 13.70 6.76 -4.02
C GLU A 60 14.79 6.40 -3.01
N ASN A 61 14.69 5.19 -2.43
CA ASN A 61 15.62 4.67 -1.44
C ASN A 61 15.76 5.51 -0.15
N SER A 62 14.80 6.38 0.14
CA SER A 62 14.83 7.27 1.30
C SER A 62 13.48 7.34 2.01
N GLY A 63 13.43 8.01 3.16
CA GLY A 63 12.22 8.31 3.91
C GLY A 63 11.39 7.08 4.27
N GLU A 64 10.30 6.85 3.58
CA GLU A 64 9.40 5.72 3.79
C GLU A 64 9.89 4.42 3.11
N HIS A 65 10.73 4.51 2.08
CA HIS A 65 11.19 3.36 1.31
C HIS A 65 12.31 2.59 2.02
N ILE A 66 12.00 1.39 2.50
CA ILE A 66 12.95 0.52 3.23
C ILE A 66 13.76 -0.36 2.28
N PHE A 67 13.09 -0.89 1.25
CA PHE A 67 13.73 -1.71 0.22
C PHE A 67 12.98 -1.59 -1.10
N MET A 68 13.73 -1.30 -2.17
CA MET A 68 13.20 -1.12 -3.52
C MET A 68 13.97 -1.99 -4.51
N ILE A 69 13.28 -2.51 -5.53
CA ILE A 69 13.88 -3.10 -6.72
C ILE A 69 14.34 -1.94 -7.60
N GLN A 70 15.65 -1.87 -7.81
CA GLN A 70 16.26 -0.81 -8.60
C GLN A 70 15.98 -1.01 -10.09
N ARG A 71 15.64 0.07 -10.78
CA ARG A 71 15.35 0.11 -12.22
C ARG A 71 16.08 1.25 -12.90
N GLU A 72 16.11 1.16 -14.21
CA GLU A 72 16.69 2.19 -15.09
C GLU A 72 15.88 2.18 -16.40
N ALA A 73 15.51 3.36 -16.89
CA ALA A 73 14.56 3.49 -18.00
C ALA A 73 15.07 2.95 -19.35
N GLN A 74 16.38 3.04 -19.61
CA GLN A 74 16.94 2.66 -20.91
C GLN A 74 17.15 1.14 -21.02
N ASP A 75 17.83 0.55 -20.06
CA ASP A 75 18.26 -0.86 -20.11
C ASP A 75 17.39 -1.81 -19.28
N ALA A 76 16.77 -1.31 -18.22
CA ALA A 76 15.94 -2.07 -17.29
C ALA A 76 14.54 -1.46 -17.07
N GLY A 77 14.08 -0.63 -18.00
CA GLY A 77 12.75 -0.02 -17.97
C GLY A 77 11.66 -1.08 -18.06
N ALA A 78 10.68 -0.96 -17.17
CA ALA A 78 9.55 -1.88 -17.19
C ALA A 78 8.42 -1.34 -18.06
N PRO A 79 7.73 -2.23 -18.77
CA PRO A 79 6.48 -1.88 -19.44
C PRO A 79 5.31 -1.70 -18.45
N PHE A 80 5.61 -1.47 -17.17
CA PHE A 80 4.64 -1.35 -16.11
C PHE A 80 3.69 -0.17 -16.31
N HIS A 81 4.18 0.90 -16.93
CA HIS A 81 3.41 2.08 -17.28
C HIS A 81 2.20 1.74 -18.16
N PHE A 82 2.33 0.80 -19.10
CA PHE A 82 1.21 0.38 -19.93
C PHE A 82 0.04 -0.21 -19.15
N GLY A 83 0.33 -0.92 -18.04
CA GLY A 83 -0.70 -1.45 -17.16
C GLY A 83 -1.49 -0.38 -16.40
N LEU A 84 -0.94 0.83 -16.29
CA LEU A 84 -1.58 1.97 -15.62
C LEU A 84 -2.50 2.76 -16.56
N LEU A 85 -2.38 2.58 -17.89
CA LEU A 85 -3.16 3.33 -18.88
C LEU A 85 -4.58 2.79 -18.97
N PRO A 86 -5.57 3.65 -19.30
CA PRO A 86 -6.96 3.25 -19.39
C PRO A 86 -7.26 2.41 -20.64
N TYR A 87 -8.29 1.57 -20.53
CA TYR A 87 -8.86 0.86 -21.67
C TYR A 87 -10.39 1.09 -21.71
N PRO A 88 -10.99 1.48 -22.84
CA PRO A 88 -10.32 1.75 -24.12
C PRO A 88 -9.33 2.92 -24.05
N GLU A 89 -8.40 2.91 -25.00
CA GLU A 89 -7.31 3.89 -25.09
C GLU A 89 -7.81 5.33 -24.97
N GLN A 90 -7.11 6.11 -24.15
CA GLN A 90 -7.34 7.53 -23.97
C GLN A 90 -6.04 8.31 -24.25
N PRO A 91 -6.11 9.54 -24.78
CA PRO A 91 -4.95 10.30 -25.17
C PRO A 91 -4.25 10.99 -23.97
N ILE A 92 -3.83 10.19 -22.97
CA ILE A 92 -3.12 10.70 -21.79
C ILE A 92 -1.63 10.32 -21.76
N SER A 93 -1.16 9.58 -22.77
CA SER A 93 0.25 9.22 -22.97
C SER A 93 0.52 9.06 -24.47
N ILE A 94 1.79 9.14 -24.87
CA ILE A 94 2.22 8.90 -26.26
C ILE A 94 2.00 7.44 -26.69
N THR A 95 2.01 6.53 -25.72
CA THR A 95 1.92 5.09 -25.98
C THR A 95 0.50 4.57 -25.82
N PRO A 96 0.03 3.72 -26.74
CA PRO A 96 -1.27 3.11 -26.59
C PRO A 96 -1.34 2.17 -25.38
N ALA A 97 -2.49 2.08 -24.75
CA ALA A 97 -2.75 1.12 -23.69
C ALA A 97 -2.81 -0.30 -24.26
N TYR A 98 -2.00 -1.19 -23.72
CA TYR A 98 -2.14 -2.61 -23.93
C TYR A 98 -2.98 -3.22 -22.81
N GLY A 99 -4.28 -2.98 -22.83
CA GLY A 99 -5.22 -3.77 -22.06
C GLY A 99 -5.69 -3.26 -20.71
N GLY A 100 -5.32 -2.06 -20.25
CA GLY A 100 -5.89 -1.43 -19.03
C GLY A 100 -5.86 -2.31 -17.78
N GLY A 101 -4.72 -2.97 -17.50
CA GLY A 101 -4.68 -4.10 -16.60
C GLY A 101 -4.76 -3.77 -15.10
N LEU A 102 -4.52 -2.52 -14.69
CA LEU A 102 -4.44 -2.15 -13.27
C LEU A 102 -5.52 -1.14 -12.87
N ALA A 103 -6.76 -1.44 -13.26
CA ALA A 103 -7.92 -0.73 -12.77
C ALA A 103 -8.44 -1.40 -11.49
N PRO A 104 -8.76 -0.66 -10.42
CA PRO A 104 -9.44 -1.22 -9.27
C PRO A 104 -10.87 -1.60 -9.63
N ARG A 105 -11.42 -2.59 -8.94
CA ARG A 105 -12.88 -2.76 -8.94
C ARG A 105 -13.52 -1.50 -8.37
N LYS A 106 -14.64 -1.10 -8.97
CA LYS A 106 -15.37 0.11 -8.57
C LYS A 106 -15.69 0.11 -7.07
N GLU A 107 -16.17 -1.03 -6.57
CA GLU A 107 -16.53 -1.20 -5.16
C GLU A 107 -15.32 -1.01 -4.22
N PHE A 108 -14.11 -1.40 -4.65
CA PHE A 108 -12.91 -1.18 -3.87
C PHE A 108 -12.56 0.31 -3.78
N TYR A 109 -12.61 1.03 -4.90
CA TYR A 109 -12.41 2.48 -4.89
C TYR A 109 -13.49 3.21 -4.06
N GLU A 110 -14.74 2.79 -4.15
CA GLU A 110 -15.86 3.36 -3.38
C GLU A 110 -15.83 2.97 -1.90
N SER A 111 -15.03 1.96 -1.52
CA SER A 111 -14.88 1.56 -0.13
C SER A 111 -14.11 2.56 0.72
N TYR A 112 -13.25 3.39 0.10
CA TYR A 112 -12.57 4.48 0.79
C TYR A 112 -13.60 5.51 1.28
N ASP A 113 -13.29 6.15 2.42
CA ASP A 113 -14.06 7.31 2.88
C ASP A 113 -13.93 8.48 1.88
N ASP A 114 -14.95 9.32 1.77
CA ASP A 114 -14.91 10.46 0.85
C ASP A 114 -13.89 11.52 1.27
N GLN A 115 -13.49 11.55 2.54
CA GLN A 115 -12.44 12.42 3.06
C GLN A 115 -11.04 11.79 2.94
N ASP A 116 -10.94 10.51 2.60
CA ASP A 116 -9.66 9.81 2.49
C ASP A 116 -8.81 10.40 1.36
N ILE A 117 -7.63 10.90 1.73
CA ILE A 117 -6.71 11.54 0.79
C ILE A 117 -6.35 10.60 -0.36
N ARG A 118 -6.20 9.29 -0.09
CA ARG A 118 -5.84 8.27 -1.09
C ARG A 118 -6.85 8.14 -2.24
N LYS A 119 -8.12 8.52 -1.97
CA LYS A 119 -9.19 8.53 -2.96
C LYS A 119 -9.13 9.73 -3.91
N ARG A 120 -8.44 10.81 -3.52
CA ARG A 120 -8.34 12.01 -4.34
C ARG A 120 -7.66 11.73 -5.67
N ASN A 121 -8.06 12.48 -6.71
CA ASN A 121 -7.46 12.32 -8.03
C ASN A 121 -5.95 12.47 -8.00
N GLU A 122 -5.25 11.56 -8.65
CA GLU A 122 -3.78 11.52 -8.72
C GLU A 122 -3.04 11.22 -7.40
N GLU A 123 -3.73 10.70 -6.39
CA GLU A 123 -3.08 10.10 -5.23
C GLU A 123 -2.83 8.59 -5.47
N PHE A 124 -3.67 7.69 -4.98
CA PHE A 124 -3.55 6.26 -5.31
C PHE A 124 -4.18 5.91 -6.65
N PHE A 125 -5.18 6.67 -7.05
CA PHE A 125 -5.96 6.47 -8.26
C PHE A 125 -6.09 7.78 -9.02
N TYR A 126 -6.41 7.68 -10.32
CA TYR A 126 -6.82 8.82 -11.12
C TYR A 126 -8.14 8.54 -11.83
N THR A 127 -8.98 9.54 -11.88
CA THR A 127 -10.27 9.56 -12.60
C THR A 127 -10.27 10.59 -13.74
N SER A 128 -9.23 11.41 -13.78
CA SER A 128 -8.99 12.37 -14.85
C SER A 128 -7.50 12.65 -14.97
N LYS A 129 -7.07 12.99 -16.19
CA LYS A 129 -5.70 13.38 -16.51
C LYS A 129 -5.69 14.44 -17.62
N PRO A 130 -4.68 15.32 -17.68
CA PRO A 130 -4.46 16.15 -18.85
C PRO A 130 -4.28 15.30 -20.10
N LYS A 131 -4.78 15.80 -21.23
CA LYS A 131 -4.52 15.18 -22.53
C LYS A 131 -3.05 15.33 -22.89
N TYR A 132 -2.42 14.26 -23.34
CA TYR A 132 -1.04 14.30 -23.77
C TYR A 132 -0.84 15.32 -24.92
N GLY A 133 0.12 16.23 -24.75
CA GLY A 133 0.41 17.29 -25.71
C GLY A 133 -0.56 18.48 -25.71
N ASP A 134 -1.60 18.45 -24.85
CA ASP A 134 -2.60 19.52 -24.73
C ASP A 134 -3.09 19.60 -23.28
N PRO A 135 -2.29 20.17 -22.36
CA PRO A 135 -2.57 20.13 -20.92
C PRO A 135 -3.80 20.95 -20.48
N GLU A 136 -4.31 21.82 -21.35
CA GLU A 136 -5.54 22.59 -21.10
C GLU A 136 -6.80 21.74 -21.26
N THR A 137 -6.70 20.61 -21.98
CA THR A 137 -7.81 19.66 -22.14
C THR A 137 -7.68 18.55 -21.11
N THR A 138 -8.73 18.38 -20.27
CA THR A 138 -8.81 17.29 -19.30
C THR A 138 -9.60 16.11 -19.87
N ILE A 139 -9.02 14.93 -19.79
CA ILE A 139 -9.69 13.65 -20.10
C ILE A 139 -10.26 13.11 -18.81
N THR A 140 -11.60 12.92 -18.76
CA THR A 140 -12.29 12.30 -17.62
C THR A 140 -12.60 10.84 -17.96
N LEU A 141 -12.42 9.97 -16.99
CA LEU A 141 -12.56 8.51 -17.13
C LEU A 141 -13.81 8.02 -16.42
N ASP A 142 -14.45 7.01 -16.97
CA ASP A 142 -15.68 6.41 -16.41
C ASP A 142 -15.40 5.56 -15.15
N VAL A 143 -14.16 5.09 -15.01
CA VAL A 143 -13.69 4.27 -13.88
C VAL A 143 -12.33 4.77 -13.42
N PRO A 144 -11.98 4.58 -12.14
CA PRO A 144 -10.65 4.93 -11.64
C PRO A 144 -9.60 3.97 -12.19
N TYR A 145 -8.38 4.48 -12.37
CA TYR A 145 -7.18 3.70 -12.70
C TYR A 145 -6.09 3.94 -11.66
N LEU A 146 -5.16 3.01 -11.55
CA LEU A 146 -4.08 3.09 -10.57
C LEU A 146 -3.09 4.21 -10.92
N CYS A 147 -2.81 5.09 -9.96
CA CYS A 147 -1.84 6.17 -10.06
C CYS A 147 -0.57 5.94 -9.21
N LYS A 148 -0.63 5.04 -8.27
CA LYS A 148 0.39 4.80 -7.24
C LYS A 148 1.81 4.57 -7.77
N TYR A 149 1.94 4.10 -9.01
CA TYR A 149 3.20 3.85 -9.70
C TYR A 149 3.36 4.71 -10.97
N TRP A 150 2.60 5.79 -11.05
CA TRP A 150 2.67 6.66 -12.22
C TRP A 150 4.02 7.35 -12.28
N ASP A 151 4.67 7.26 -13.44
CA ASP A 151 5.92 7.95 -13.74
C ASP A 151 5.68 8.92 -14.91
N GLU A 152 5.76 10.21 -14.64
CA GLU A 152 5.51 11.26 -15.64
C GLU A 152 6.52 11.20 -16.81
N ASN A 153 7.75 10.74 -16.54
CA ASN A 153 8.75 10.56 -17.58
C ASN A 153 8.37 9.42 -18.56
N ALA A 154 7.58 8.47 -18.11
CA ALA A 154 7.11 7.37 -18.96
C ALA A 154 5.96 7.79 -19.90
N GLU A 155 5.30 8.92 -19.67
CA GLU A 155 4.22 9.41 -20.55
C GLU A 155 4.71 9.62 -21.98
N SER A 156 5.97 10.10 -22.15
CA SER A 156 6.58 10.38 -23.45
C SER A 156 7.39 9.22 -24.03
N THR A 157 7.74 8.22 -23.23
CA THR A 157 8.64 7.12 -23.64
C THR A 157 7.99 5.74 -23.56
N GLY A 158 6.97 5.58 -22.75
CA GLY A 158 6.37 4.30 -22.39
C GLY A 158 7.25 3.43 -21.47
N LYS A 159 8.40 3.94 -21.05
CA LYS A 159 9.39 3.22 -20.22
C LYS A 159 9.56 3.93 -18.90
N SER A 160 9.21 3.28 -17.81
CA SER A 160 9.45 3.79 -16.46
C SER A 160 10.78 3.27 -15.92
N GLY A 161 11.59 4.19 -15.41
CA GLY A 161 12.78 3.90 -14.62
C GLY A 161 12.51 3.91 -13.12
N ALA A 162 11.28 4.20 -12.71
CA ALA A 162 10.92 4.26 -11.30
C ALA A 162 11.13 2.93 -10.59
N ASN A 163 11.79 2.97 -9.45
CA ASN A 163 12.02 1.81 -8.59
C ASN A 163 10.71 1.28 -8.02
N ILE A 164 10.62 -0.02 -7.79
CA ILE A 164 9.43 -0.62 -7.17
C ILE A 164 9.69 -0.86 -5.68
N PRO A 165 8.90 -0.24 -4.78
CA PRO A 165 8.99 -0.50 -3.36
C PRO A 165 8.53 -1.94 -3.04
N VAL A 166 9.37 -2.67 -2.31
CA VAL A 166 9.07 -4.01 -1.78
C VAL A 166 8.65 -3.91 -0.32
N TYR A 167 9.36 -3.07 0.43
CA TYR A 167 9.04 -2.75 1.83
C TYR A 167 9.05 -1.26 2.03
N ARG A 168 7.98 -0.75 2.62
CA ARG A 168 7.90 0.62 3.08
C ARG A 168 7.43 0.70 4.54
N TYR A 169 7.67 1.84 5.16
CA TYR A 169 7.48 2.02 6.60
C TYR A 169 6.03 1.83 7.05
N ALA A 170 5.05 2.17 6.19
CA ALA A 170 3.64 1.89 6.46
C ALA A 170 3.36 0.38 6.69
N ASP A 171 3.99 -0.52 5.92
CA ASP A 171 3.85 -1.97 6.14
C ASP A 171 4.42 -2.39 7.51
N VAL A 172 5.56 -1.83 7.92
CA VAL A 172 6.15 -2.09 9.25
C VAL A 172 5.22 -1.66 10.38
N LEU A 173 4.66 -0.45 10.28
CA LEU A 173 3.73 0.09 11.27
C LEU A 173 2.49 -0.81 11.40
N LEU A 174 1.92 -1.23 10.28
CA LEU A 174 0.74 -2.10 10.28
C LEU A 174 1.06 -3.54 10.71
N MET A 175 2.26 -4.07 10.42
CA MET A 175 2.70 -5.36 10.98
C MET A 175 2.86 -5.31 12.51
N CYS A 176 3.41 -4.22 13.04
CA CYS A 176 3.52 -3.99 14.48
C CYS A 176 2.14 -3.99 15.15
N ALA A 177 1.21 -3.21 14.58
CA ALA A 177 -0.15 -3.08 15.10
C ALA A 177 -0.93 -4.41 15.05
N GLU A 178 -0.85 -5.14 13.93
CA GLU A 178 -1.50 -6.43 13.74
C GLU A 178 -1.00 -7.48 14.73
N ALA A 179 0.34 -7.64 14.80
CA ALA A 179 0.95 -8.65 15.65
C ALA A 179 0.55 -8.42 17.12
N LYS A 180 0.61 -7.18 17.60
CA LYS A 180 0.24 -6.85 18.98
C LYS A 180 -1.25 -7.03 19.24
N ALA A 181 -2.13 -6.59 18.35
CA ALA A 181 -3.56 -6.80 18.50
C ALA A 181 -3.93 -8.29 18.53
N THR A 182 -3.25 -9.13 17.73
CA THR A 182 -3.45 -10.58 17.75
C THR A 182 -2.97 -11.21 19.07
N LEU A 183 -1.79 -10.83 19.57
CA LEU A 183 -1.25 -11.29 20.86
C LEU A 183 -2.19 -10.98 22.04
N ASP A 184 -2.84 -9.83 22.00
CA ASP A 184 -3.76 -9.38 23.04
C ASP A 184 -5.19 -9.94 22.85
N GLY A 185 -5.36 -10.96 22.02
CA GLY A 185 -6.63 -11.66 21.85
C GLY A 185 -7.59 -11.01 20.85
N GLY A 186 -7.07 -10.26 19.86
CA GLY A 186 -7.85 -9.67 18.77
C GLY A 186 -8.05 -8.17 18.87
N SER A 187 -7.68 -7.54 20.01
CA SER A 187 -7.76 -6.10 20.24
C SER A 187 -6.67 -5.66 21.21
N THR A 188 -6.09 -4.49 21.01
CA THR A 188 -5.07 -3.94 21.91
C THR A 188 -5.25 -2.46 22.18
N SER A 189 -4.86 -2.03 23.38
CA SER A 189 -4.66 -0.63 23.77
C SER A 189 -3.18 -0.31 24.00
N ASP A 190 -2.26 -1.18 23.60
CA ASP A 190 -0.82 -0.91 23.65
C ASP A 190 -0.49 0.36 22.85
N ALA A 191 0.18 1.29 23.52
CA ALA A 191 0.42 2.63 22.96
C ALA A 191 1.24 2.57 21.66
N THR A 192 2.25 1.68 21.58
CA THR A 192 3.09 1.52 20.39
C THR A 192 2.29 1.03 19.20
N ALA A 193 1.43 0.01 19.41
CA ALA A 193 0.60 -0.56 18.37
C ALA A 193 -0.49 0.42 17.89
N VAL A 194 -1.13 1.12 18.83
CA VAL A 194 -2.14 2.14 18.51
C VAL A 194 -1.52 3.31 17.75
N ASP A 195 -0.33 3.78 18.18
CA ASP A 195 0.37 4.87 17.48
C ASP A 195 0.85 4.45 16.09
N ALA A 196 1.32 3.22 15.93
CA ALA A 196 1.72 2.68 14.64
C ALA A 196 0.54 2.65 13.65
N TYR A 197 -0.61 2.13 14.06
CA TYR A 197 -1.83 2.17 13.27
C TYR A 197 -2.28 3.60 12.97
N PHE A 198 -2.31 4.45 14.00
CA PHE A 198 -2.81 5.81 13.88
C PHE A 198 -1.96 6.67 12.94
N GLN A 199 -0.63 6.52 12.92
CA GLN A 199 0.22 7.25 11.97
C GLN A 199 -0.21 7.02 10.52
N VAL A 200 -0.47 5.76 10.13
CA VAL A 200 -0.93 5.43 8.77
C VAL A 200 -2.33 5.99 8.52
N ARG A 201 -3.23 5.77 9.47
CA ARG A 201 -4.62 6.20 9.37
C ARG A 201 -4.77 7.72 9.33
N HIS A 202 -4.03 8.45 10.17
CA HIS A 202 -4.07 9.90 10.26
C HIS A 202 -3.52 10.60 9.01
N ARG A 203 -2.52 10.01 8.33
CA ARG A 203 -2.08 10.51 7.03
C ARG A 203 -3.21 10.46 6.00
N ALA A 204 -4.00 9.38 6.01
CA ALA A 204 -5.12 9.21 5.09
C ALA A 204 -6.34 10.07 5.45
N LEU A 205 -6.61 10.21 6.74
CA LEU A 205 -7.75 10.92 7.32
C LEU A 205 -7.29 11.84 8.47
N PRO A 206 -6.77 13.02 8.16
CA PRO A 206 -6.17 13.92 9.16
C PRO A 206 -7.11 14.38 10.26
N ASP A 207 -8.43 14.41 10.00
CA ASP A 207 -9.45 14.84 10.96
C ASP A 207 -9.90 13.70 11.89
N GLU A 208 -9.44 12.46 11.65
CA GLU A 208 -9.80 11.32 12.49
C GLU A 208 -9.02 11.36 13.82
N ALA A 209 -9.76 11.23 14.93
CA ALA A 209 -9.13 11.22 16.25
C ALA A 209 -8.38 9.92 16.51
N ARG A 210 -7.27 10.03 17.26
CA ARG A 210 -6.50 8.85 17.69
C ARG A 210 -7.40 7.91 18.51
N PRO A 211 -7.51 6.63 18.13
CA PRO A 211 -8.30 5.66 18.89
C PRO A 211 -7.61 5.30 20.22
N THR A 212 -8.38 4.85 21.19
CA THR A 212 -7.85 4.35 22.47
C THR A 212 -7.43 2.89 22.38
N SER A 213 -7.99 2.15 21.44
CA SER A 213 -7.69 0.74 21.15
C SER A 213 -7.92 0.45 19.67
N ILE A 214 -7.30 -0.60 19.18
CA ILE A 214 -7.45 -1.09 17.80
C ILE A 214 -7.72 -2.58 17.79
N THR A 215 -8.44 -3.06 16.77
CA THR A 215 -8.68 -4.47 16.53
C THR A 215 -7.87 -4.99 15.34
N VAL A 216 -7.66 -6.30 15.28
CA VAL A 216 -7.02 -6.96 14.12
C VAL A 216 -7.78 -6.62 12.83
N ASP A 217 -9.11 -6.63 12.85
CA ASP A 217 -9.93 -6.30 11.67
C ASP A 217 -9.74 -4.87 11.19
N GLN A 218 -9.59 -3.90 12.12
CA GLN A 218 -9.27 -2.52 11.73
C GLN A 218 -7.90 -2.43 11.04
N VAL A 219 -6.89 -3.13 11.58
CA VAL A 219 -5.55 -3.13 10.98
C VAL A 219 -5.56 -3.82 9.62
N LEU A 220 -6.22 -4.97 9.47
CA LEU A 220 -6.31 -5.67 8.19
C LEU A 220 -7.06 -4.85 7.11
N LYS A 221 -8.12 -4.13 7.49
CA LYS A 221 -8.79 -3.17 6.60
C LYS A 221 -7.85 -2.05 6.15
N GLU A 222 -7.12 -1.47 7.10
CA GLU A 222 -6.16 -0.42 6.77
C GLU A 222 -5.04 -0.92 5.87
N ARG A 223 -4.55 -2.16 6.09
CA ARG A 223 -3.60 -2.82 5.18
C ARG A 223 -4.18 -2.98 3.76
N ALA A 224 -5.45 -3.36 3.65
CA ALA A 224 -6.10 -3.50 2.34
C ALA A 224 -6.15 -2.17 1.57
N TRP A 225 -6.43 -1.06 2.25
CA TRP A 225 -6.45 0.27 1.63
C TRP A 225 -5.05 0.83 1.39
N GLU A 226 -4.20 0.81 2.41
CA GLU A 226 -2.87 1.43 2.35
C GLU A 226 -1.90 0.71 1.41
N LEU A 227 -1.91 -0.62 1.45
CA LEU A 227 -0.97 -1.47 0.71
C LEU A 227 -1.59 -2.06 -0.57
N CYS A 228 -2.71 -1.50 -1.05
CA CYS A 228 -3.33 -1.95 -2.28
C CYS A 228 -2.33 -1.90 -3.44
N TYR A 229 -2.35 -2.93 -4.29
CA TYR A 229 -1.44 -3.10 -5.44
C TYR A 229 0.05 -3.23 -5.09
N GLU A 230 0.42 -3.42 -3.81
CA GLU A 230 1.81 -3.67 -3.39
C GLU A 230 2.12 -5.16 -3.23
N PHE A 231 1.33 -6.01 -3.85
CA PHE A 231 1.49 -7.48 -3.86
C PHE A 231 1.42 -8.16 -2.48
N THR A 232 0.95 -7.45 -1.44
CA THR A 232 0.83 -7.98 -0.07
C THR A 232 -0.53 -8.61 0.20
N GLY A 233 -1.61 -8.07 -0.38
CA GLY A 233 -2.99 -8.41 -0.02
C GLY A 233 -3.34 -9.90 -0.18
N TRP A 234 -2.88 -10.56 -1.25
CA TRP A 234 -3.12 -11.99 -1.45
C TRP A 234 -2.49 -12.84 -0.32
N TYR A 235 -1.24 -12.53 0.04
CA TYR A 235 -0.54 -13.24 1.11
C TYR A 235 -1.16 -12.94 2.48
N ASP A 236 -1.64 -11.73 2.72
CA ASP A 236 -2.36 -11.37 3.93
C ASP A 236 -3.66 -12.17 4.05
N MET A 237 -4.44 -12.29 2.98
CA MET A 237 -5.63 -13.14 2.97
C MET A 237 -5.33 -14.60 3.26
N LEU A 238 -4.29 -15.17 2.62
CA LEU A 238 -3.92 -16.57 2.81
C LEU A 238 -3.46 -16.86 4.25
N ARG A 239 -2.64 -15.99 4.86
CA ARG A 239 -2.11 -16.23 6.20
C ARG A 239 -3.13 -15.99 7.32
N THR A 240 -4.12 -15.14 7.07
CA THR A 240 -5.15 -14.80 8.08
C THR A 240 -6.45 -15.53 7.88
N HIS A 241 -6.69 -16.11 6.70
CA HIS A 241 -7.98 -16.60 6.22
C HIS A 241 -9.09 -15.53 6.25
N ARG A 242 -8.69 -14.25 6.18
CA ARG A 242 -9.60 -13.11 6.19
C ARG A 242 -9.43 -12.29 4.91
N ALA A 243 -10.53 -11.85 4.34
CA ALA A 243 -10.55 -10.97 3.18
C ALA A 243 -11.33 -9.67 3.49
N PHE A 244 -10.90 -8.57 2.91
CA PHE A 244 -11.67 -7.34 2.95
C PHE A 244 -12.76 -7.39 1.86
N ASP A 245 -14.02 -7.33 2.29
CA ASP A 245 -15.15 -7.14 1.37
C ASP A 245 -15.41 -5.65 1.17
N PRO A 246 -15.14 -5.11 -0.02
CA PRO A 246 -15.29 -3.67 -0.27
C PRO A 246 -16.75 -3.20 -0.30
N VAL A 247 -17.72 -4.10 -0.49
CA VAL A 247 -19.15 -3.76 -0.52
C VAL A 247 -19.67 -3.53 0.89
N SER A 248 -19.45 -4.50 1.78
CA SER A 248 -19.85 -4.35 3.19
C SER A 248 -18.89 -3.50 4.02
N LYS A 249 -17.69 -3.23 3.49
CA LYS A 249 -16.56 -2.58 4.19
C LYS A 249 -16.13 -3.33 5.47
N GLN A 250 -16.28 -4.65 5.48
CA GLN A 250 -15.94 -5.51 6.61
C GLN A 250 -14.89 -6.54 6.24
N MET A 251 -14.20 -7.05 7.27
CA MET A 251 -13.40 -8.26 7.14
C MET A 251 -14.32 -9.48 7.19
N VAL A 252 -14.21 -10.32 6.18
CA VAL A 252 -14.98 -11.57 6.06
C VAL A 252 -14.04 -12.77 6.09
N ASP A 253 -14.59 -13.94 6.39
CA ASP A 253 -13.83 -15.19 6.30
C ASP A 253 -13.57 -15.53 4.83
N LEU A 254 -12.30 -15.78 4.48
CA LEU A 254 -11.90 -16.07 3.10
C LEU A 254 -12.49 -17.42 2.60
N PHE A 255 -12.69 -18.38 3.50
CA PHE A 255 -13.19 -19.71 3.18
C PHE A 255 -14.55 -20.04 3.82
N GLY A 256 -15.22 -19.03 4.34
CA GLY A 256 -16.52 -19.16 5.00
C GLY A 256 -17.68 -19.18 4.01
N TYR A 257 -17.79 -20.26 3.25
CA TYR A 257 -18.96 -20.55 2.42
C TYR A 257 -19.73 -21.71 3.01
#